data_44831e1cb728ff42bcf426297a007f59
#
_entry.id   44831e1cb728ff42bcf426297a007f59
#
_cell.length_a   1.000
_cell.length_b   1.000
_cell.length_c   1.000
_cell.angle_alpha   90.00
_cell.angle_beta   90.00
_cell.angle_gamma   90.00
#
_symmetry.space_group_name_H-M   'P 1'
#
loop_
_entity.id
_entity.type
_entity.pdbx_description
1 polymer ?
#
loop_
_entity_poly.entity_id
_entity_poly.type
_entity_poly.pdbx_seq_one_letter_code
_entity_poly.pdbx_strand_id
1 'polypeptide(L)'
;MNQKYPSFAAEERNVRLGLSTDGFNPFNMKNVNYSAWPVLLVNYNMPPDKCMKEENIMLTLLIPGPTQPGNNIDVYLEQLIDDLNHLWEKGELTYDAFSHTTFTLKAMLLWTIQDFHAYGNLAGCKVKGKMGCPVCGKHTDSLSLSNCRKHVYMSHRKSLSPTHLYRRKKAWFDGKAENGRRGRILTGHNIYQLLKKYKNDFGNVKVKGRKRKMNDCTRSTSGTDDESIASEEEEEQLDEDELSRWKKRSILFKLEYWK
;
A
#
# COMPACT_ATOMS: atom_id res chain seq x y z
N MET A 1 -5.04 15.94 -10.67
CA MET A 1 -4.11 15.41 -11.69
C MET A 1 -3.96 16.36 -12.87
N ASN A 2 -5.04 16.76 -13.55
CA ASN A 2 -4.95 17.68 -14.70
C ASN A 2 -4.23 19.00 -14.37
N GLN A 3 -4.42 19.54 -13.17
CA GLN A 3 -3.72 20.74 -12.72
C GLN A 3 -2.21 20.51 -12.48
N LYS A 4 -1.81 19.31 -12.04
CA LYS A 4 -0.40 18.96 -11.79
C LYS A 4 0.36 18.69 -13.11
N TYR A 5 -0.33 18.12 -14.11
CA TYR A 5 0.25 17.72 -15.40
C TYR A 5 -0.57 18.26 -16.57
N PRO A 6 -0.54 19.57 -16.84
CA PRO A 6 -1.37 20.20 -17.88
C PRO A 6 -1.03 19.71 -19.29
N SER A 7 0.24 19.40 -19.58
CA SER A 7 0.65 18.84 -20.87
C SER A 7 0.05 17.46 -21.15
N PHE A 8 -0.08 16.61 -20.12
CA PHE A 8 -0.74 15.32 -20.24
C PHE A 8 -2.26 15.50 -20.41
N ALA A 9 -2.85 16.50 -19.73
CA ALA A 9 -4.27 16.76 -19.77
C ALA A 9 -4.73 17.43 -21.08
N ALA A 10 -3.82 18.06 -21.82
CA ALA A 10 -4.13 18.75 -23.08
C ALA A 10 -4.59 17.77 -24.18
N GLU A 11 -4.14 16.53 -24.15
CA GLU A 11 -4.64 15.46 -25.03
C GLU A 11 -5.65 14.61 -24.25
N GLU A 12 -6.92 14.73 -24.59
CA GLU A 12 -8.04 14.06 -23.90
C GLU A 12 -7.98 12.52 -24.03
N ARG A 13 -7.40 12.02 -25.11
CA ARG A 13 -7.24 10.58 -25.40
C ARG A 13 -6.14 9.93 -24.57
N ASN A 14 -5.32 10.69 -23.86
CA ASN A 14 -4.34 10.15 -22.95
C ASN A 14 -4.99 9.31 -21.85
N VAL A 15 -4.46 8.11 -21.59
CA VAL A 15 -5.13 7.08 -20.79
C VAL A 15 -4.78 7.19 -19.32
N ARG A 16 -5.81 7.15 -18.48
CA ARG A 16 -5.74 7.17 -17.02
C ARG A 16 -6.07 5.79 -16.49
N LEU A 17 -5.08 5.13 -15.91
CA LEU A 17 -5.14 3.73 -15.51
C LEU A 17 -5.27 3.56 -13.99
N GLY A 18 -5.98 2.52 -13.57
CA GLY A 18 -5.92 1.97 -12.23
C GLY A 18 -5.39 0.55 -12.29
N LEU A 19 -4.52 0.16 -11.36
CA LEU A 19 -3.97 -1.19 -11.25
C LEU A 19 -4.68 -1.93 -10.13
N SER A 20 -5.12 -3.16 -10.42
CA SER A 20 -5.65 -4.09 -9.43
C SER A 20 -4.89 -5.41 -9.50
N THR A 21 -4.63 -6.01 -8.35
CA THR A 21 -4.05 -7.36 -8.25
C THR A 21 -4.48 -8.01 -6.95
N ASP A 22 -4.78 -9.29 -7.02
CA ASP A 22 -5.09 -10.12 -5.85
C ASP A 22 -4.79 -11.58 -6.17
N GLY A 23 -4.58 -12.39 -5.11
CA GLY A 23 -4.35 -13.82 -5.25
C GLY A 23 -5.66 -14.59 -5.31
N PHE A 24 -5.83 -15.45 -6.30
CA PHE A 24 -6.96 -16.36 -6.37
C PHE A 24 -6.53 -17.81 -6.63
N ASN A 25 -7.35 -18.75 -6.17
CA ASN A 25 -7.16 -20.15 -6.46
C ASN A 25 -8.08 -20.54 -7.65
N PRO A 26 -7.52 -20.86 -8.84
CA PRO A 26 -8.32 -21.23 -9.99
C PRO A 26 -8.92 -22.65 -9.89
N PHE A 27 -8.49 -23.42 -8.89
CA PHE A 27 -8.96 -24.81 -8.72
C PHE A 27 -10.03 -24.87 -7.63
N ASN A 28 -11.19 -25.42 -7.95
CA ASN A 28 -12.29 -25.61 -7.00
C ASN A 28 -12.03 -26.70 -5.94
N MET A 29 -10.82 -27.22 -5.84
CA MET A 29 -10.45 -28.26 -4.88
C MET A 29 -10.03 -27.65 -3.55
N LYS A 30 -10.76 -27.96 -2.46
CA LYS A 30 -10.50 -27.45 -1.11
C LYS A 30 -9.12 -27.80 -0.55
N ASN A 31 -8.44 -28.80 -1.07
CA ASN A 31 -7.16 -29.32 -0.58
C ASN A 31 -5.95 -28.85 -1.39
N VAL A 32 -6.13 -28.04 -2.41
CA VAL A 32 -5.03 -27.53 -3.24
C VAL A 32 -4.77 -26.06 -2.86
N ASN A 33 -3.66 -25.83 -2.20
CA ASN A 33 -3.17 -24.47 -1.94
C ASN A 33 -2.47 -23.96 -3.21
N TYR A 34 -3.19 -23.22 -4.01
CA TYR A 34 -2.66 -22.58 -5.21
C TYR A 34 -3.08 -21.11 -5.22
N SER A 35 -2.16 -20.22 -5.56
CA SER A 35 -2.44 -18.79 -5.62
C SER A 35 -1.83 -18.21 -6.90
N ALA A 36 -2.67 -18.02 -7.91
CA ALA A 36 -2.32 -17.22 -9.08
C ALA A 36 -2.62 -15.75 -8.84
N TRP A 37 -1.83 -14.86 -9.42
CA TRP A 37 -1.96 -13.41 -9.21
C TRP A 37 -2.07 -12.69 -10.55
N PRO A 38 -3.28 -12.39 -11.03
CA PRO A 38 -3.48 -11.52 -12.17
C PRO A 38 -3.15 -10.06 -11.80
N VAL A 39 -2.55 -9.37 -12.73
CA VAL A 39 -2.38 -7.91 -12.68
C VAL A 39 -3.28 -7.31 -13.75
N LEU A 40 -4.25 -6.54 -13.31
CA LEU A 40 -5.31 -5.98 -14.12
C LEU A 40 -5.14 -4.46 -14.21
N LEU A 41 -5.33 -3.92 -15.40
CA LEU A 41 -5.44 -2.48 -15.61
C LEU A 41 -6.87 -2.11 -16.04
N VAL A 42 -7.37 -1.03 -15.45
CA VAL A 42 -8.68 -0.46 -15.73
C VAL A 42 -8.51 0.93 -16.32
N ASN A 43 -9.16 1.20 -17.43
CA ASN A 43 -9.14 2.50 -18.09
C ASN A 43 -10.24 3.42 -17.53
N TYR A 44 -9.84 4.42 -16.76
CA TYR A 44 -10.75 5.39 -16.15
C TYR A 44 -11.17 6.56 -17.05
N ASN A 45 -10.77 6.58 -18.32
CA ASN A 45 -11.37 7.48 -19.31
C ASN A 45 -12.75 6.98 -19.72
N MET A 46 -13.07 5.70 -19.50
CA MET A 46 -14.37 5.14 -19.79
C MET A 46 -15.43 5.58 -18.77
N PRO A 47 -16.71 5.67 -19.16
CA PRO A 47 -17.81 5.90 -18.22
C PRO A 47 -17.85 4.82 -17.12
N PRO A 48 -18.31 5.16 -15.90
CA PRO A 48 -18.31 4.23 -14.76
C PRO A 48 -19.07 2.93 -15.00
N ASP A 49 -20.12 2.96 -15.82
CA ASP A 49 -20.92 1.79 -16.19
C ASP A 49 -20.22 0.85 -17.17
N LYS A 50 -19.11 1.27 -17.76
CA LYS A 50 -18.33 0.50 -18.74
C LYS A 50 -16.95 0.11 -18.23
N CYS A 51 -16.26 0.99 -17.48
CA CYS A 51 -14.85 0.78 -17.14
C CYS A 51 -14.58 -0.50 -16.32
N MET A 52 -15.58 -1.01 -15.57
CA MET A 52 -15.46 -2.21 -14.74
C MET A 52 -16.06 -3.47 -15.39
N LYS A 53 -16.49 -3.42 -16.66
CA LYS A 53 -16.94 -4.61 -17.37
C LYS A 53 -15.77 -5.47 -17.77
N GLU A 54 -15.98 -6.81 -17.78
CA GLU A 54 -14.92 -7.78 -18.04
C GLU A 54 -14.21 -7.53 -19.38
N GLU A 55 -14.96 -7.18 -20.41
CA GLU A 55 -14.43 -6.89 -21.75
C GLU A 55 -13.55 -5.65 -21.85
N ASN A 56 -13.60 -4.77 -20.81
CA ASN A 56 -12.86 -3.52 -20.76
C ASN A 56 -11.71 -3.53 -19.73
N ILE A 57 -11.56 -4.63 -19.00
CA ILE A 57 -10.45 -4.84 -18.05
C ILE A 57 -9.30 -5.52 -18.79
N MET A 58 -8.11 -4.93 -18.72
CA MET A 58 -6.93 -5.47 -19.37
C MET A 58 -6.16 -6.37 -18.42
N LEU A 59 -6.02 -7.66 -18.74
CA LEU A 59 -5.08 -8.56 -18.10
C LEU A 59 -3.68 -8.29 -18.67
N THR A 60 -2.83 -7.62 -17.90
CA THR A 60 -1.47 -7.26 -18.33
C THR A 60 -0.45 -8.33 -17.99
N LEU A 61 -0.66 -9.02 -16.88
CA LEU A 61 0.25 -10.03 -16.40
C LEU A 61 -0.51 -11.07 -15.57
N LEU A 62 -0.14 -12.35 -15.70
CA LEU A 62 -0.58 -13.41 -14.81
C LEU A 62 0.64 -14.04 -14.12
N ILE A 63 0.79 -13.81 -12.83
CA ILE A 63 1.85 -14.43 -12.03
C ILE A 63 1.37 -15.84 -11.65
N PRO A 64 2.06 -16.90 -12.10
CA PRO A 64 1.64 -18.27 -11.83
C PRO A 64 1.88 -18.65 -10.36
N GLY A 65 1.01 -19.57 -9.86
CA GLY A 65 1.23 -20.20 -8.56
C GLY A 65 2.37 -21.25 -8.60
N PRO A 66 2.41 -22.13 -7.59
CA PRO A 66 1.42 -22.36 -6.54
C PRO A 66 1.48 -21.34 -5.37
N THR A 67 2.63 -20.71 -5.15
CA THR A 67 2.83 -19.78 -4.03
C THR A 67 2.62 -18.32 -4.46
N GLN A 68 2.05 -17.54 -3.55
CA GLN A 68 1.92 -16.10 -3.79
C GLN A 68 3.29 -15.42 -3.92
N PRO A 69 3.42 -14.38 -4.76
CA PRO A 69 4.69 -13.68 -4.97
C PRO A 69 5.17 -12.90 -3.74
N GLY A 70 4.26 -12.56 -2.81
CA GLY A 70 4.59 -11.76 -1.64
C GLY A 70 5.29 -10.45 -2.00
N ASN A 71 6.37 -10.13 -1.29
CA ASN A 71 7.15 -8.91 -1.57
C ASN A 71 7.94 -8.97 -2.88
N ASN A 72 8.15 -10.17 -3.45
CA ASN A 72 8.85 -10.34 -4.73
C ASN A 72 7.96 -10.01 -5.95
N ILE A 73 6.72 -9.56 -5.74
CA ILE A 73 5.82 -9.12 -6.80
C ILE A 73 6.46 -8.05 -7.70
N ASP A 74 7.37 -7.25 -7.16
CA ASP A 74 8.08 -6.21 -7.90
C ASP A 74 8.90 -6.76 -9.08
N VAL A 75 9.45 -7.97 -8.94
CA VAL A 75 10.21 -8.62 -10.02
C VAL A 75 9.31 -8.87 -11.25
N TYR A 76 8.06 -9.26 -10.99
CA TYR A 76 7.08 -9.50 -12.07
C TYR A 76 6.53 -8.20 -12.66
N LEU A 77 6.44 -7.14 -11.84
CA LEU A 77 5.92 -5.85 -12.28
C LEU A 77 6.95 -4.99 -13.02
N GLU A 78 8.22 -5.38 -13.05
CA GLU A 78 9.29 -4.54 -13.60
C GLU A 78 8.99 -4.14 -15.04
N GLN A 79 8.64 -5.09 -15.90
CA GLN A 79 8.30 -4.82 -17.30
C GLN A 79 7.11 -3.86 -17.43
N LEU A 80 6.05 -4.07 -16.64
CA LEU A 80 4.89 -3.18 -16.67
C LEU A 80 5.25 -1.75 -16.24
N ILE A 81 6.14 -1.59 -15.27
CA ILE A 81 6.58 -0.27 -14.83
C ILE A 81 7.44 0.42 -15.90
N ASP A 82 8.26 -0.33 -16.61
CA ASP A 82 9.06 0.20 -17.72
C ASP A 82 8.16 0.63 -18.88
N ASP A 83 7.15 -0.16 -19.23
CA ASP A 83 6.14 0.20 -20.24
C ASP A 83 5.35 1.46 -19.83
N LEU A 84 4.94 1.57 -18.56
CA LEU A 84 4.23 2.75 -18.06
C LEU A 84 5.12 4.01 -18.07
N ASN A 85 6.41 3.89 -17.78
CA ASN A 85 7.35 5.00 -17.90
C ASN A 85 7.56 5.41 -19.35
N HIS A 86 7.69 4.43 -20.26
CA HIS A 86 7.79 4.71 -21.70
C HIS A 86 6.55 5.45 -22.21
N LEU A 87 5.35 4.96 -21.86
CA LEU A 87 4.09 5.62 -22.23
C LEU A 87 3.93 7.01 -21.61
N TRP A 88 4.46 7.22 -20.42
CA TRP A 88 4.45 8.55 -19.78
C TRP A 88 5.41 9.53 -20.45
N GLU A 89 6.65 9.13 -20.68
CA GLU A 89 7.72 10.00 -21.18
C GLU A 89 7.57 10.27 -22.68
N LYS A 90 7.55 9.20 -23.47
CA LYS A 90 7.54 9.26 -24.93
C LYS A 90 6.14 9.11 -25.51
N GLY A 91 5.39 8.14 -25.01
CA GLY A 91 4.13 7.73 -25.60
C GLY A 91 4.30 6.87 -26.85
N GLU A 92 3.20 6.43 -27.43
CA GLU A 92 3.14 5.60 -28.62
C GLU A 92 2.29 6.25 -29.71
N LEU A 93 2.78 6.25 -30.95
CA LEU A 93 2.02 6.73 -32.09
C LEU A 93 0.82 5.82 -32.36
N THR A 94 -0.36 6.34 -32.14
CA THR A 94 -1.61 5.58 -32.15
C THR A 94 -2.57 6.17 -33.17
N TYR A 95 -3.26 5.31 -33.94
CA TYR A 95 -4.32 5.73 -34.86
C TYR A 95 -5.68 5.73 -34.14
N ASP A 96 -6.34 6.86 -34.21
CA ASP A 96 -7.71 7.03 -33.73
C ASP A 96 -8.68 6.76 -34.87
N ALA A 97 -9.38 5.63 -34.81
CA ALA A 97 -10.31 5.20 -35.85
C ALA A 97 -11.57 6.09 -35.94
N PHE A 98 -11.90 6.81 -34.87
CA PHE A 98 -13.08 7.71 -34.88
C PHE A 98 -12.77 9.03 -35.58
N SER A 99 -11.66 9.66 -35.26
CA SER A 99 -11.26 10.92 -35.87
C SER A 99 -10.44 10.77 -37.15
N HIS A 100 -10.06 9.52 -37.51
CA HIS A 100 -9.15 9.18 -38.63
C HIS A 100 -7.82 9.93 -38.56
N THR A 101 -7.31 10.20 -37.37
CA THR A 101 -6.04 10.88 -37.13
C THR A 101 -5.06 10.04 -36.35
N THR A 102 -3.78 10.32 -36.48
CA THR A 102 -2.76 9.77 -35.59
C THR A 102 -2.43 10.76 -34.49
N PHE A 103 -2.16 10.26 -33.30
CA PHE A 103 -1.72 11.04 -32.15
C PHE A 103 -0.74 10.23 -31.31
N THR A 104 0.00 10.89 -30.42
CA THR A 104 0.88 10.23 -29.46
C THR A 104 0.07 9.93 -28.20
N LEU A 105 -0.24 8.66 -28.00
CA LEU A 105 -0.95 8.17 -26.82
C LEU A 105 0.02 8.11 -25.65
N LYS A 106 -0.31 8.79 -24.57
CA LYS A 106 0.36 8.69 -23.28
C LYS A 106 -0.55 8.03 -22.26
N ALA A 107 0.07 7.36 -21.27
CA ALA A 107 -0.67 6.75 -20.18
C ALA A 107 -0.07 7.11 -18.82
N MET A 108 -0.93 7.13 -17.79
CA MET A 108 -0.51 7.31 -16.41
C MET A 108 -1.29 6.39 -15.47
N LEU A 109 -0.60 5.77 -14.54
CA LEU A 109 -1.23 5.03 -13.45
C LEU A 109 -1.64 6.01 -12.34
N LEU A 110 -2.96 6.12 -12.08
CA LEU A 110 -3.50 7.05 -11.08
C LEU A 110 -3.38 6.51 -9.66
N TRP A 111 -3.76 5.26 -9.47
CA TRP A 111 -3.81 4.57 -8.19
C TRP A 111 -3.77 3.06 -8.35
N THR A 112 -3.65 2.39 -7.23
CA THR A 112 -3.79 0.93 -7.14
C THR A 112 -4.97 0.60 -6.24
N ILE A 113 -5.73 -0.46 -6.58
CA ILE A 113 -6.92 -0.91 -5.85
C ILE A 113 -6.71 -2.37 -5.49
N GLN A 114 -6.60 -2.67 -4.21
CA GLN A 114 -6.38 -4.03 -3.72
C GLN A 114 -7.04 -4.26 -2.36
N ASP A 115 -7.13 -5.54 -2.00
CA ASP A 115 -7.41 -5.93 -0.64
C ASP A 115 -6.23 -5.62 0.31
N PHE A 116 -6.44 -5.90 1.59
CA PHE A 116 -5.46 -5.59 2.63
C PHE A 116 -4.14 -6.35 2.46
N HIS A 117 -4.16 -7.60 1.99
CA HIS A 117 -2.96 -8.43 1.80
C HIS A 117 -2.17 -8.01 0.56
N ALA A 118 -2.84 -7.84 -0.55
CA ALA A 118 -2.24 -7.39 -1.80
C ALA A 118 -1.66 -5.98 -1.66
N TYR A 119 -2.32 -5.10 -0.90
CA TYR A 119 -1.76 -3.78 -0.56
C TYR A 119 -0.39 -3.90 0.10
N GLY A 120 -0.25 -4.78 1.10
CA GLY A 120 1.03 -4.99 1.78
C GLY A 120 2.12 -5.50 0.87
N ASN A 121 1.78 -6.40 -0.05
CA ASN A 121 2.72 -6.95 -1.02
C ASN A 121 3.20 -5.89 -2.02
N LEU A 122 2.30 -5.04 -2.52
CA LEU A 122 2.65 -3.94 -3.45
C LEU A 122 3.41 -2.82 -2.75
N ALA A 123 2.91 -2.35 -1.62
CA ALA A 123 3.55 -1.27 -0.87
C ALA A 123 4.87 -1.69 -0.22
N GLY A 124 5.03 -2.98 0.09
CA GLY A 124 6.18 -3.51 0.82
C GLY A 124 6.07 -3.35 2.33
N CYS A 125 4.89 -3.09 2.88
CA CYS A 125 4.69 -2.96 4.32
C CYS A 125 4.12 -4.25 4.94
N LYS A 126 4.35 -4.44 6.23
CA LYS A 126 3.75 -5.52 7.01
C LYS A 126 2.26 -5.21 7.24
N VAL A 127 1.38 -6.15 6.89
CA VAL A 127 -0.08 -6.06 7.11
C VAL A 127 -0.56 -7.01 8.21
N LYS A 128 0.36 -7.60 8.97
CA LYS A 128 0.08 -8.50 10.10
C LYS A 128 0.81 -8.02 11.36
N GLY A 129 0.27 -8.37 12.53
CA GLY A 129 0.85 -8.01 13.82
C GLY A 129 0.30 -6.69 14.37
N LYS A 130 0.92 -6.16 15.43
CA LYS A 130 0.46 -5.00 16.19
C LYS A 130 0.30 -3.75 15.30
N MET A 131 1.21 -3.51 14.38
CA MET A 131 1.26 -2.33 13.50
C MET A 131 0.86 -2.66 12.05
N GLY A 132 -0.12 -3.54 11.85
CA GLY A 132 -0.45 -4.05 10.51
C GLY A 132 -1.31 -3.10 9.66
N CYS A 133 -1.81 -2.00 10.19
CA CYS A 133 -2.55 -1.04 9.37
C CYS A 133 -1.60 -0.19 8.52
N PRO A 134 -1.66 -0.27 7.17
CA PRO A 134 -0.76 0.48 6.30
C PRO A 134 -0.92 2.00 6.42
N VAL A 135 -2.11 2.45 6.80
CA VAL A 135 -2.45 3.89 6.93
C VAL A 135 -2.04 4.43 8.30
N CYS A 136 -2.37 3.69 9.38
CA CYS A 136 -2.13 4.15 10.75
C CYS A 136 -0.70 3.92 11.22
N GLY A 137 0.00 2.97 10.63
CA GLY A 137 1.38 2.67 10.97
C GLY A 137 1.58 2.28 12.43
N LYS A 138 2.57 2.87 13.06
CA LYS A 138 2.86 2.71 14.49
C LYS A 138 1.71 3.17 15.40
N HIS A 139 0.85 4.04 14.91
CA HIS A 139 -0.33 4.53 15.62
C HIS A 139 -1.56 3.61 15.47
N THR A 140 -1.35 2.38 14.99
CA THR A 140 -2.42 1.40 14.90
C THR A 140 -2.86 0.95 16.29
N ASP A 141 -4.09 1.26 16.67
CA ASP A 141 -4.69 0.70 17.88
C ASP A 141 -5.03 -0.78 17.63
N SER A 142 -4.32 -1.67 18.28
CA SER A 142 -4.52 -3.10 18.12
C SER A 142 -4.66 -3.81 19.47
N LEU A 143 -5.53 -4.81 19.49
CA LEU A 143 -5.70 -5.73 20.59
C LEU A 143 -5.29 -7.13 20.15
N SER A 144 -4.43 -7.79 20.94
CA SER A 144 -4.09 -9.19 20.70
C SER A 144 -5.12 -10.11 21.38
N LEU A 145 -5.73 -10.96 20.58
CA LEU A 145 -6.66 -11.99 21.07
C LEU A 145 -5.86 -13.24 21.44
N SER A 146 -5.69 -13.53 22.72
CA SER A 146 -4.87 -14.63 23.22
C SER A 146 -5.31 -15.99 22.69
N ASN A 147 -6.61 -16.28 22.69
CA ASN A 147 -7.17 -17.55 22.25
C ASN A 147 -7.01 -17.80 20.74
N CYS A 148 -7.16 -16.75 19.93
CA CYS A 148 -7.07 -16.84 18.47
C CYS A 148 -5.66 -16.55 17.94
N ARG A 149 -4.75 -16.06 18.77
CA ARG A 149 -3.40 -15.59 18.38
C ARG A 149 -3.42 -14.59 17.21
N LYS A 150 -4.46 -13.75 17.17
CA LYS A 150 -4.69 -12.75 16.12
C LYS A 150 -4.71 -11.35 16.72
N HIS A 151 -4.32 -10.37 15.93
CA HIS A 151 -4.53 -8.96 16.25
C HIS A 151 -5.81 -8.47 15.59
N VAL A 152 -6.62 -7.71 16.34
CA VAL A 152 -7.75 -6.94 15.82
C VAL A 152 -7.42 -5.46 15.95
N TYR A 153 -7.84 -4.69 14.96
CA TYR A 153 -7.58 -3.26 14.92
C TYR A 153 -8.80 -2.50 15.38
N MET A 154 -8.58 -1.58 16.33
CA MET A 154 -9.62 -0.92 17.09
C MET A 154 -9.63 0.60 16.82
N SER A 155 -10.53 1.29 17.50
CA SER A 155 -10.55 2.76 17.59
C SER A 155 -10.66 3.51 16.26
N HIS A 156 -11.27 2.91 15.23
CA HIS A 156 -11.43 3.54 13.90
C HIS A 156 -12.22 4.86 13.98
N ARG A 157 -13.08 5.04 15.00
CA ARG A 157 -13.81 6.30 15.25
C ARG A 157 -12.90 7.52 15.48
N LYS A 158 -11.64 7.32 15.89
CA LYS A 158 -10.65 8.39 16.00
C LYS A 158 -10.42 9.12 14.65
N SER A 159 -10.67 8.45 13.54
CA SER A 159 -10.51 9.01 12.19
C SER A 159 -11.64 9.94 11.77
N LEU A 160 -12.77 9.90 12.47
CA LEU A 160 -13.89 10.81 12.25
C LEU A 160 -13.61 12.19 12.84
N SER A 161 -14.31 13.23 12.36
CA SER A 161 -14.26 14.56 12.97
C SER A 161 -14.55 14.49 14.48
N PRO A 162 -13.89 15.30 15.32
CA PRO A 162 -14.14 15.33 16.77
C PRO A 162 -15.62 15.57 17.14
N THR A 163 -16.35 16.29 16.29
CA THR A 163 -17.77 16.61 16.46
C THR A 163 -18.71 15.54 15.91
N HIS A 164 -18.20 14.52 15.25
CA HIS A 164 -19.01 13.53 14.53
C HIS A 164 -19.89 12.72 15.50
N LEU A 165 -21.17 12.54 15.13
CA LEU A 165 -22.19 11.89 15.95
C LEU A 165 -21.77 10.50 16.44
N TYR A 166 -21.16 9.66 15.59
CA TYR A 166 -20.75 8.31 15.94
C TYR A 166 -19.66 8.25 17.01
N ARG A 167 -18.89 9.31 17.21
CA ARG A 167 -17.93 9.37 18.33
C ARG A 167 -18.65 9.37 19.68
N ARG A 168 -19.88 9.89 19.75
CA ARG A 168 -20.69 10.01 20.98
C ARG A 168 -21.69 8.87 21.17
N LYS A 169 -22.04 8.13 20.12
CA LYS A 169 -23.00 7.00 20.19
C LYS A 169 -22.39 5.79 20.89
N LYS A 170 -22.42 5.79 22.22
CA LYS A 170 -21.85 4.74 23.08
C LYS A 170 -22.50 3.37 22.84
N ALA A 171 -23.83 3.30 22.76
CA ALA A 171 -24.59 2.06 22.67
C ALA A 171 -24.34 1.25 21.37
N TRP A 172 -23.82 1.88 20.33
CA TRP A 172 -23.56 1.21 19.05
C TRP A 172 -22.17 0.58 18.97
N PHE A 173 -21.36 0.77 20.00
CA PHE A 173 -19.97 0.34 20.06
C PHE A 173 -19.67 -0.33 21.41
N ASP A 174 -18.52 -0.04 22.00
CA ASP A 174 -18.01 -0.61 23.25
C ASP A 174 -18.56 0.03 24.53
N GLY A 175 -19.67 0.75 24.47
CA GLY A 175 -20.27 1.48 25.60
C GLY A 175 -19.54 2.78 25.96
N LYS A 176 -18.49 3.16 25.23
CA LYS A 176 -17.68 4.35 25.50
C LYS A 176 -17.76 5.37 24.39
N ALA A 177 -17.63 6.65 24.73
CA ALA A 177 -17.41 7.70 23.75
C ALA A 177 -15.96 7.65 23.25
N GLU A 178 -15.75 8.00 21.99
CA GLU A 178 -14.41 8.07 21.41
C GLU A 178 -13.88 9.51 21.50
N ASN A 179 -12.98 9.75 22.43
CA ASN A 179 -12.36 11.07 22.67
C ASN A 179 -10.89 11.12 22.16
N GLY A 180 -10.36 9.98 21.68
CA GLY A 180 -8.98 9.90 21.22
C GLY A 180 -8.71 10.79 20.01
N ARG A 181 -7.48 11.24 19.86
CA ARG A 181 -7.03 11.92 18.64
C ARG A 181 -6.54 10.92 17.63
N ARG A 182 -6.77 11.21 16.34
CA ARG A 182 -6.20 10.44 15.25
C ARG A 182 -4.67 10.58 15.29
N GLY A 183 -3.97 9.45 15.18
CA GLY A 183 -2.52 9.47 15.00
C GLY A 183 -2.11 10.13 13.68
N ARG A 184 -0.86 10.57 13.60
CA ARG A 184 -0.29 11.14 12.37
C ARG A 184 -0.34 10.09 11.26
N ILE A 185 -0.86 10.45 10.10
CA ILE A 185 -0.81 9.63 8.88
C ILE A 185 0.37 10.12 8.06
N LEU A 186 1.23 9.18 7.66
CA LEU A 186 2.32 9.49 6.75
C LEU A 186 1.77 9.80 5.36
N THR A 187 2.24 10.87 4.76
CA THR A 187 1.99 11.17 3.35
C THR A 187 2.86 10.29 2.46
N GLY A 188 2.49 10.16 1.18
CA GLY A 188 3.34 9.46 0.21
C GLY A 188 4.76 10.03 0.15
N HIS A 189 4.91 11.35 0.28
CA HIS A 189 6.21 12.01 0.34
C HIS A 189 7.01 11.59 1.58
N ASN A 190 6.40 11.53 2.77
CA ASN A 190 7.07 11.07 3.99
C ASN A 190 7.57 9.63 3.83
N ILE A 191 6.74 8.74 3.26
CA ILE A 191 7.09 7.34 3.00
C ILE A 191 8.22 7.26 1.96
N TYR A 192 8.17 8.08 0.91
CA TYR A 192 9.22 8.13 -0.09
C TYR A 192 10.57 8.53 0.52
N GLN A 193 10.60 9.56 1.36
CA GLN A 193 11.82 10.01 2.04
C GLN A 193 12.36 8.94 3.00
N LEU A 194 11.47 8.32 3.79
CA LEU A 194 11.82 7.22 4.70
C LEU A 194 12.48 6.05 3.95
N LEU A 195 11.95 5.69 2.80
CA LEU A 195 12.41 4.54 2.01
C LEU A 195 13.46 4.90 0.95
N LYS A 196 13.88 6.15 0.83
CA LYS A 196 14.80 6.61 -0.22
C LYS A 196 16.13 5.83 -0.23
N LYS A 197 16.64 5.52 0.95
CA LYS A 197 17.90 4.78 1.15
C LYS A 197 17.69 3.26 1.28
N TYR A 198 16.44 2.79 1.28
CA TYR A 198 16.13 1.38 1.44
C TYR A 198 16.56 0.59 0.20
N LYS A 199 17.41 -0.42 0.39
CA LYS A 199 17.85 -1.32 -0.68
C LYS A 199 17.01 -2.58 -0.64
N ASN A 200 16.37 -2.89 -1.76
CA ASN A 200 15.64 -4.15 -1.92
C ASN A 200 16.64 -5.29 -2.13
N ASP A 201 16.44 -6.39 -1.42
CA ASP A 201 17.27 -7.59 -1.52
C ASP A 201 16.55 -8.76 -2.21
N PHE A 202 15.22 -8.66 -2.41
CA PHE A 202 14.37 -9.65 -3.07
C PHE A 202 14.65 -11.11 -2.67
N GLY A 203 14.95 -11.32 -1.38
CA GLY A 203 15.22 -12.64 -0.84
C GLY A 203 16.65 -13.15 -1.01
N ASN A 204 17.54 -12.37 -1.59
CA ASN A 204 18.97 -12.73 -1.71
C ASN A 204 19.76 -12.61 -0.41
N VAL A 205 19.20 -12.00 0.62
CA VAL A 205 19.85 -11.93 1.94
C VAL A 205 19.56 -13.19 2.72
N LYS A 206 20.60 -13.98 2.98
CA LYS A 206 20.56 -15.03 4.00
C LYS A 206 20.27 -14.35 5.34
N VAL A 207 19.04 -14.46 5.82
CA VAL A 207 18.66 -13.97 7.16
C VAL A 207 19.55 -14.69 8.16
N LYS A 208 20.57 -14.02 8.69
CA LYS A 208 21.28 -14.49 9.88
C LYS A 208 20.24 -14.67 10.97
N GLY A 209 20.02 -15.91 11.38
CA GLY A 209 18.99 -16.26 12.35
C GLY A 209 19.06 -15.35 13.57
N ARG A 210 18.00 -14.60 13.79
CA ARG A 210 17.85 -13.70 14.93
C ARG A 210 17.78 -14.59 16.18
N LYS A 211 18.89 -14.73 16.91
CA LYS A 211 18.88 -15.37 18.21
C LYS A 211 17.79 -14.70 19.05
N ARG A 212 16.75 -15.45 19.43
CA ARG A 212 15.73 -14.97 20.38
C ARG A 212 16.47 -14.64 21.68
N LYS A 213 16.59 -13.36 22.00
CA LYS A 213 16.91 -12.93 23.36
C LYS A 213 15.72 -13.31 24.23
N MET A 214 15.93 -14.25 25.11
CA MET A 214 15.03 -14.57 26.19
C MET A 214 15.04 -13.37 27.13
N ASN A 215 13.97 -12.59 27.16
CA ASN A 215 13.85 -11.48 28.09
C ASN A 215 13.54 -12.04 29.46
N ASP A 216 14.53 -11.93 30.31
CA ASP A 216 14.40 -12.08 31.76
C ASP A 216 13.59 -10.87 32.30
N CYS A 217 12.49 -11.18 32.98
CA CYS A 217 11.64 -10.19 33.61
C CYS A 217 12.26 -9.80 34.98
N THR A 218 12.98 -8.71 35.02
CA THR A 218 13.21 -8.04 36.31
C THR A 218 12.66 -6.61 36.29
N ARG A 219 11.73 -6.44 37.19
CA ARG A 219 11.00 -5.24 37.58
C ARG A 219 11.94 -4.34 38.39
N SER A 220 12.05 -3.07 38.04
CA SER A 220 12.36 -2.05 39.06
C SER A 220 11.83 -0.69 38.63
N THR A 221 11.09 -0.14 39.56
CA THR A 221 10.52 1.21 39.64
C THR A 221 11.59 2.22 40.07
N SER A 222 11.56 3.41 39.49
CA SER A 222 11.55 4.70 40.19
C SER A 222 11.89 5.83 39.22
N GLY A 223 11.12 6.89 39.31
CA GLY A 223 11.15 8.03 38.44
C GLY A 223 12.23 9.05 38.83
N THR A 224 12.41 9.99 37.97
CA THR A 224 12.48 11.45 38.26
C THR A 224 12.54 12.18 36.92
N ASP A 225 11.90 13.32 36.94
CA ASP A 225 11.72 14.26 35.85
C ASP A 225 13.03 14.79 35.28
N ASP A 226 13.15 14.84 33.96
CA ASP A 226 13.94 15.85 33.25
C ASP A 226 13.37 16.07 31.84
N GLU A 227 12.52 17.08 31.72
CA GLU A 227 11.94 17.55 30.47
C GLU A 227 12.93 18.55 29.84
N SER A 228 13.74 18.10 28.87
CA SER A 228 14.28 19.02 27.85
C SER A 228 15.24 18.43 26.79
N ILE A 229 15.47 17.12 26.75
CA ILE A 229 16.34 16.49 25.70
C ILE A 229 15.59 15.44 24.84
N ALA A 230 14.27 15.31 25.02
CA ALA A 230 13.47 14.21 24.47
C ALA A 230 13.10 14.34 22.98
N SER A 231 13.37 15.45 22.28
CA SER A 231 12.81 15.66 20.93
C SER A 231 13.61 15.00 19.81
N GLU A 232 14.92 14.99 19.88
CA GLU A 232 15.76 14.44 18.79
C GLU A 232 15.92 12.91 18.90
N GLU A 233 16.07 12.37 20.11
CA GLU A 233 16.14 10.92 20.34
C GLU A 233 14.79 10.21 20.11
N GLU A 234 13.67 10.87 20.40
CA GLU A 234 12.34 10.34 20.07
C GLU A 234 12.08 10.35 18.57
N GLU A 235 12.57 11.33 17.80
CA GLU A 235 12.43 11.35 16.33
C GLU A 235 13.28 10.25 15.66
N GLU A 236 14.51 9.99 16.12
CA GLU A 236 15.35 8.90 15.59
C GLU A 236 14.75 7.52 15.92
N GLN A 237 14.27 7.30 17.13
CA GLN A 237 13.65 6.04 17.55
C GLN A 237 12.29 5.81 16.87
N LEU A 238 11.58 6.88 16.59
CA LEU A 238 10.35 6.90 15.82
C LEU A 238 10.56 6.46 14.36
N ASP A 239 11.66 6.83 13.77
CA ASP A 239 12.00 6.46 12.38
C ASP A 239 12.45 4.99 12.27
N GLU A 240 13.14 4.43 13.25
CA GLU A 240 13.51 3.00 13.29
C GLU A 240 12.29 2.10 13.44
N ASP A 241 11.33 2.43 14.30
CA ASP A 241 10.09 1.67 14.47
C ASP A 241 9.22 1.72 13.21
N GLU A 242 9.10 2.88 12.58
CA GLU A 242 8.37 3.02 11.33
C GLU A 242 9.07 2.28 10.20
N LEU A 243 10.40 2.36 10.09
CA LEU A 243 11.19 1.63 9.10
C LEU A 243 11.08 0.11 9.28
N SER A 244 10.95 -0.38 10.50
CA SER A 244 10.80 -1.82 10.81
C SER A 244 9.54 -2.45 10.20
N ARG A 245 8.55 -1.65 9.84
CA ARG A 245 7.31 -2.09 9.17
C ARG A 245 7.52 -2.41 7.70
N TRP A 246 8.53 -1.83 7.08
CA TRP A 246 8.79 -1.94 5.65
C TRP A 246 9.71 -3.12 5.38
N LYS A 247 9.40 -3.86 4.33
CA LYS A 247 10.18 -5.03 3.88
C LYS A 247 10.91 -4.76 2.57
N LYS A 248 10.44 -3.75 1.86
CA LYS A 248 11.02 -3.30 0.60
C LYS A 248 10.59 -1.86 0.32
N ARG A 249 11.26 -1.24 -0.61
CA ARG A 249 10.79 -0.06 -1.32
C ARG A 249 10.02 -0.52 -2.56
N SER A 250 8.74 -0.16 -2.67
CA SER A 250 7.89 -0.56 -3.79
C SER A 250 8.46 -0.10 -5.14
N ILE A 251 8.35 -0.95 -6.14
CA ILE A 251 8.74 -0.62 -7.53
C ILE A 251 7.93 0.55 -8.10
N LEU A 252 6.71 0.79 -7.59
CA LEU A 252 5.86 1.90 -8.02
C LEU A 252 6.52 3.28 -7.81
N PHE A 253 7.53 3.38 -6.91
CA PHE A 253 8.34 4.58 -6.79
C PHE A 253 9.29 4.85 -7.98
N LYS A 254 9.40 3.93 -8.94
CA LYS A 254 10.07 4.18 -10.22
C LYS A 254 9.23 5.04 -11.17
N LEU A 255 7.90 5.15 -10.93
CA LEU A 255 7.02 6.01 -11.72
C LEU A 255 7.31 7.48 -11.41
N GLU A 256 7.81 8.23 -12.40
CA GLU A 256 8.25 9.62 -12.23
C GLU A 256 7.15 10.54 -11.72
N TYR A 257 5.93 10.34 -12.17
CA TYR A 257 4.77 11.17 -11.82
C TYR A 257 4.17 10.87 -10.44
N TRP A 258 4.69 9.86 -9.73
CA TRP A 258 4.28 9.54 -8.35
C TRP A 258 5.20 10.19 -7.29
N LYS A 259 6.29 10.82 -7.69
CA LYS A 259 7.28 11.50 -6.83
C LYS A 259 6.82 12.87 -6.34
#